data_0e8517b31c4adabeac04350272de7127
#
_entry.id   0e8517b31c4adabeac04350272de7127
#
_cell.length_a   1.000
_cell.length_b   1.000
_cell.length_c   1.000
_cell.angle_alpha   90.00
_cell.angle_beta   90.00
_cell.angle_gamma   90.00
#
_symmetry.space_group_name_H-M   'P 1'
#
loop_
_entity.id
_entity.type
_entity.pdbx_description
1 polymer ?
#
loop_
_entity_poly.entity_id
_entity_poly.type
_entity_poly.pdbx_seq_one_letter_code
_entity_poly.pdbx_strand_id
1 'polypeptide(L)'
;MNIYVPKKSCLLSMLFSVLLSATASAHTLWINCTDYTPDFSARSGAKTRIYMGWGHHFPVDSFVKTEDFTNITVLSPSAKTENVTLETTGFAAKQLSLKEEGLYVIAVTRRDAYNTSYRENGKVVLAKGTKEGHKDVVSSTYSQQFAKSLVLSGNGNADNLSHAFGHKLEIIPLTNPYAITNNRGGEMILKVLFNGKPVQHKKVYAMYEGYSNDDAASCTVSTDEKGIAKLRINHWGVWVVKTKLELPASDAMKEKVNQENYFASLTFSVP
;
A
#
# COMPACT_ATOMS: atom_id res chain seq x y z
N MET A 1 29.87 -63.31 -39.90
CA MET A 1 29.52 -63.27 -38.48
C MET A 1 29.69 -61.88 -38.01
N ASN A 2 28.59 -61.11 -38.08
CA ASN A 2 28.59 -59.69 -37.77
C ASN A 2 28.17 -59.47 -36.29
N ILE A 3 29.06 -58.92 -35.51
CA ILE A 3 28.82 -58.62 -34.09
C ILE A 3 28.20 -57.22 -34.00
N TYR A 4 26.96 -57.19 -33.57
CA TYR A 4 26.20 -55.95 -33.35
C TYR A 4 26.51 -55.45 -31.91
N VAL A 5 27.09 -54.23 -31.81
CA VAL A 5 27.34 -53.49 -30.53
C VAL A 5 26.22 -52.47 -30.30
N PRO A 6 25.46 -52.56 -29.21
CA PRO A 6 24.44 -51.54 -28.93
C PRO A 6 25.06 -50.28 -28.38
N LYS A 7 24.72 -49.12 -28.99
CA LYS A 7 25.02 -47.79 -28.50
C LYS A 7 24.18 -47.50 -27.24
N LYS A 8 24.84 -47.30 -26.10
CA LYS A 8 24.21 -46.79 -24.87
C LYS A 8 23.89 -45.32 -25.07
N SER A 9 22.61 -44.98 -25.20
CA SER A 9 22.11 -43.60 -25.15
C SER A 9 22.10 -43.15 -23.70
N CYS A 10 23.00 -42.22 -23.35
CA CYS A 10 22.96 -41.49 -22.09
C CYS A 10 21.84 -40.46 -22.16
N LEU A 11 20.65 -40.71 -21.58
CA LEU A 11 19.64 -39.71 -21.34
C LEU A 11 20.12 -38.84 -20.17
N LEU A 12 20.59 -37.64 -20.49
CA LEU A 12 20.87 -36.59 -19.52
C LEU A 12 19.55 -35.96 -19.10
N SER A 13 18.97 -36.40 -17.98
CA SER A 13 17.79 -35.80 -17.38
C SER A 13 18.17 -34.44 -16.79
N MET A 14 17.88 -33.39 -17.52
CA MET A 14 18.02 -32.01 -17.07
C MET A 14 16.85 -31.70 -16.11
N LEU A 15 17.12 -31.84 -14.81
CA LEU A 15 16.16 -31.47 -13.75
C LEU A 15 16.01 -29.95 -13.75
N PHE A 16 14.98 -29.45 -14.40
CA PHE A 16 14.61 -28.01 -14.38
C PHE A 16 13.96 -27.72 -13.02
N SER A 17 14.76 -27.33 -12.04
CA SER A 17 14.25 -26.82 -10.76
C SER A 17 13.56 -25.50 -11.01
N VAL A 18 12.23 -25.53 -11.18
CA VAL A 18 11.39 -24.33 -11.12
C VAL A 18 11.43 -23.85 -9.68
N LEU A 19 12.27 -22.86 -9.40
CA LEU A 19 12.18 -22.06 -8.19
C LEU A 19 10.84 -21.31 -8.26
N LEU A 20 9.79 -21.89 -7.68
CA LEU A 20 8.60 -21.14 -7.32
C LEU A 20 9.04 -20.12 -6.26
N SER A 21 9.33 -18.92 -6.70
CA SER A 21 9.41 -17.76 -5.83
C SER A 21 8.00 -17.54 -5.27
N ALA A 22 7.70 -18.13 -4.11
CA ALA A 22 6.55 -17.73 -3.34
C ALA A 22 6.76 -16.23 -3.05
N THR A 23 6.05 -15.36 -3.76
CA THR A 23 5.98 -13.95 -3.42
C THR A 23 5.30 -13.90 -2.07
N ALA A 24 6.10 -13.82 -1.00
CA ALA A 24 5.54 -13.52 0.31
C ALA A 24 4.82 -12.17 0.17
N SER A 25 3.49 -12.23 0.07
CA SER A 25 2.68 -11.03 0.12
C SER A 25 2.92 -10.42 1.49
N ALA A 26 3.47 -9.21 1.52
CA ALA A 26 3.72 -8.54 2.78
C ALA A 26 2.46 -7.75 3.15
N HIS A 27 2.10 -7.80 4.44
CA HIS A 27 1.01 -6.99 4.96
C HIS A 27 1.15 -5.53 4.53
N THR A 28 0.08 -4.95 4.02
CA THR A 28 0.01 -3.56 3.60
C THR A 28 -0.85 -2.76 4.56
N LEU A 29 -0.48 -1.51 4.83
CA LEU A 29 -1.27 -0.55 5.57
C LEU A 29 -2.27 0.15 4.64
N TRP A 30 -3.50 0.42 5.11
CA TRP A 30 -4.45 1.34 4.49
C TRP A 30 -5.27 2.07 5.55
N ILE A 31 -5.92 3.17 5.14
CA ILE A 31 -6.82 3.95 5.99
C ILE A 31 -8.23 3.70 5.52
N ASN A 32 -9.11 3.28 6.44
CA ASN A 32 -10.54 3.23 6.19
C ASN A 32 -11.22 4.46 6.81
N CYS A 33 -12.37 4.83 6.24
CA CYS A 33 -13.26 5.83 6.79
C CYS A 33 -14.66 5.24 6.98
N THR A 34 -15.35 5.59 8.05
CA THR A 34 -16.74 5.16 8.25
C THR A 34 -17.70 5.83 7.27
N ASP A 35 -17.31 6.99 6.76
CA ASP A 35 -18.01 7.73 5.72
C ASP A 35 -16.99 8.50 4.87
N TYR A 36 -17.00 8.29 3.58
CA TYR A 36 -16.10 8.95 2.62
C TYR A 36 -16.72 10.22 2.00
N THR A 37 -18.03 10.40 2.19
CA THR A 37 -18.79 11.54 1.66
C THR A 37 -19.78 12.08 2.69
N PRO A 38 -19.31 12.41 3.93
CA PRO A 38 -20.23 12.85 4.97
C PRO A 38 -20.90 14.18 4.61
N ASP A 39 -22.20 14.24 4.88
CA ASP A 39 -22.97 15.46 4.72
C ASP A 39 -22.42 16.60 5.58
N PHE A 40 -22.28 17.77 4.97
CA PHE A 40 -21.79 18.97 5.65
C PHE A 40 -22.93 19.86 6.11
N SER A 41 -22.80 20.38 7.31
CA SER A 41 -23.68 21.41 7.86
C SER A 41 -22.85 22.62 8.29
N ALA A 42 -23.24 23.81 7.87
CA ALA A 42 -22.58 25.05 8.27
C ALA A 42 -22.53 25.26 9.80
N ARG A 43 -23.49 24.67 10.54
CA ARG A 43 -23.54 24.76 12.00
C ARG A 43 -22.61 23.79 12.72
N SER A 44 -22.48 22.54 12.24
CA SER A 44 -21.80 21.45 12.94
C SER A 44 -20.59 20.88 12.19
N GLY A 45 -20.37 21.30 10.94
CA GLY A 45 -19.44 20.64 10.03
C GLY A 45 -19.95 19.26 9.62
N ALA A 46 -19.03 18.42 9.17
CA ALA A 46 -19.24 17.01 8.92
C ALA A 46 -18.37 16.15 9.86
N LYS A 47 -18.63 14.85 9.92
CA LYS A 47 -17.85 13.93 10.76
C LYS A 47 -17.62 12.63 10.02
N THR A 48 -16.42 12.10 10.17
CA THR A 48 -16.09 10.72 9.81
C THR A 48 -15.16 10.14 10.85
N ARG A 49 -15.08 8.83 10.95
CA ARG A 49 -14.08 8.16 11.79
C ARG A 49 -13.11 7.41 10.89
N ILE A 50 -11.82 7.72 11.03
CA ILE A 50 -10.76 6.95 10.38
C ILE A 50 -10.34 5.80 11.28
N TYR A 51 -9.97 4.68 10.67
CA TYR A 51 -9.35 3.54 11.34
C TYR A 51 -8.37 2.85 10.41
N MET A 52 -7.36 2.21 11.00
CA MET A 52 -6.27 1.62 10.24
C MET A 52 -6.56 0.15 9.96
N GLY A 53 -6.43 -0.25 8.70
CA GLY A 53 -6.38 -1.62 8.27
C GLY A 53 -4.93 -2.03 7.95
N TRP A 54 -4.58 -3.28 8.25
CA TRP A 54 -3.26 -3.82 7.97
C TRP A 54 -3.34 -5.32 7.77
N GLY A 55 -2.81 -5.80 6.66
CA GLY A 55 -2.86 -7.20 6.33
C GLY A 55 -2.98 -7.46 4.83
N HIS A 56 -3.77 -8.48 4.48
CA HIS A 56 -4.03 -8.94 3.12
C HIS A 56 -5.48 -8.70 2.68
N HIS A 57 -6.42 -8.74 3.61
CA HIS A 57 -7.86 -8.71 3.34
C HIS A 57 -8.44 -7.32 3.56
N PHE A 58 -8.89 -6.69 2.47
CA PHE A 58 -9.54 -5.38 2.53
C PHE A 58 -11.07 -5.55 2.72
N PRO A 59 -11.74 -4.76 3.55
CA PRO A 59 -11.25 -3.57 4.25
C PRO A 59 -10.67 -3.83 5.65
N VAL A 60 -10.91 -4.98 6.26
CA VAL A 60 -10.44 -5.29 7.63
C VAL A 60 -9.80 -6.67 7.66
N ASP A 61 -8.56 -6.76 8.18
CA ASP A 61 -7.86 -8.02 8.37
C ASP A 61 -7.28 -8.08 9.80
N SER A 62 -6.20 -7.36 10.06
CA SER A 62 -5.52 -7.36 11.35
C SER A 62 -5.61 -6.01 12.05
N PHE A 63 -5.52 -6.06 13.36
CA PHE A 63 -5.42 -4.87 14.20
C PHE A 63 -3.99 -4.36 14.21
N VAL A 64 -3.85 -3.03 14.20
CA VAL A 64 -2.59 -2.33 14.43
C VAL A 64 -2.67 -1.55 15.71
N LYS A 65 -1.54 -1.36 16.35
CA LYS A 65 -1.44 -0.59 17.57
C LYS A 65 -1.19 0.88 17.25
N THR A 66 -1.63 1.77 18.12
CA THR A 66 -1.44 3.22 17.96
C THR A 66 0.04 3.59 17.89
N GLU A 67 0.89 2.90 18.67
CA GLU A 67 2.34 3.10 18.65
C GLU A 67 3.03 2.69 17.35
N ASP A 68 2.34 1.96 16.46
CA ASP A 68 2.88 1.61 15.14
C ASP A 68 2.97 2.80 14.17
N PHE A 69 2.39 3.96 14.53
CA PHE A 69 2.36 5.14 13.67
C PHE A 69 3.29 6.24 14.19
N THR A 70 3.97 6.90 13.26
CA THR A 70 4.85 8.03 13.58
C THR A 70 4.20 9.35 13.28
N ASN A 71 3.33 9.41 12.27
CA ASN A 71 2.67 10.63 11.86
C ASN A 71 1.32 10.32 11.20
N ILE A 72 0.30 11.08 11.58
CA ILE A 72 -1.02 11.08 10.96
C ILE A 72 -1.39 12.53 10.72
N THR A 73 -1.47 12.90 9.45
CA THR A 73 -1.73 14.28 9.03
C THR A 73 -3.05 14.35 8.27
N VAL A 74 -3.86 15.34 8.58
CA VAL A 74 -5.09 15.68 7.87
C VAL A 74 -4.86 16.99 7.14
N LEU A 75 -5.04 16.99 5.82
CA LEU A 75 -5.04 18.19 4.97
C LEU A 75 -6.48 18.60 4.73
N SER A 76 -6.83 19.82 5.09
CA SER A 76 -8.16 20.40 4.87
C SER A 76 -8.32 20.98 3.45
N PRO A 77 -9.56 21.28 3.01
CA PRO A 77 -9.82 21.95 1.73
C PRO A 77 -9.08 23.26 1.54
N SER A 78 -8.89 24.04 2.63
CA SER A 78 -8.10 25.28 2.63
C SER A 78 -6.59 25.08 2.66
N ALA A 79 -6.11 23.85 2.38
CA ALA A 79 -4.70 23.46 2.38
C ALA A 79 -3.98 23.62 3.75
N LYS A 80 -4.74 23.63 4.84
CA LYS A 80 -4.17 23.58 6.20
C LYS A 80 -3.94 22.13 6.61
N THR A 81 -2.81 21.89 7.25
CA THR A 81 -2.45 20.56 7.79
C THR A 81 -2.62 20.53 9.30
N GLU A 82 -3.16 19.46 9.81
CA GLU A 82 -3.28 19.15 11.24
C GLU A 82 -2.74 17.76 11.51
N ASN A 83 -1.91 17.61 12.54
CA ASN A 83 -1.50 16.29 13.03
C ASN A 83 -2.52 15.80 14.05
N VAL A 84 -2.95 14.56 13.88
CA VAL A 84 -3.93 13.93 14.77
C VAL A 84 -3.34 12.71 15.46
N THR A 85 -3.84 12.42 16.66
CA THR A 85 -3.45 11.25 17.44
C THR A 85 -4.60 10.28 17.49
N LEU A 86 -4.33 9.00 17.27
CA LEU A 86 -5.33 7.93 17.36
C LEU A 86 -5.73 7.69 18.82
N GLU A 87 -6.94 7.19 18.99
CA GLU A 87 -7.42 6.69 20.26
C GLU A 87 -6.65 5.42 20.65
N THR A 88 -6.30 5.29 21.92
CA THR A 88 -5.43 4.19 22.41
C THR A 88 -6.19 2.94 22.85
N THR A 89 -7.52 3.02 22.93
CA THR A 89 -8.39 1.93 23.37
C THR A 89 -9.06 1.26 22.17
N GLY A 90 -8.83 -0.04 22.02
CA GLY A 90 -9.42 -0.83 20.94
C GLY A 90 -8.70 -0.68 19.60
N PHE A 91 -9.45 -0.40 18.53
CA PHE A 91 -8.89 -0.12 17.21
C PHE A 91 -8.10 1.18 17.19
N ALA A 92 -6.99 1.20 16.46
CA ALA A 92 -6.28 2.42 16.13
C ALA A 92 -7.17 3.32 15.24
N ALA A 93 -7.99 4.14 15.87
CA ALA A 93 -9.04 4.94 15.22
C ALA A 93 -9.06 6.38 15.74
N LYS A 94 -9.68 7.28 14.96
CA LYS A 94 -9.90 8.68 15.35
C LYS A 94 -11.15 9.23 14.70
N GLN A 95 -12.03 9.87 15.47
CA GLN A 95 -13.08 10.68 14.90
C GLN A 95 -12.51 12.02 14.43
N LEU A 96 -12.76 12.35 13.18
CA LEU A 96 -12.42 13.64 12.59
C LEU A 96 -13.67 14.52 12.54
N SER A 97 -13.50 15.80 12.91
CA SER A 97 -14.50 16.86 12.75
C SER A 97 -14.07 17.73 11.57
N LEU A 98 -14.79 17.63 10.47
CA LEU A 98 -14.50 18.30 9.20
C LEU A 98 -15.24 19.64 9.20
N LYS A 99 -14.50 20.73 9.30
CA LYS A 99 -15.07 22.08 9.51
C LYS A 99 -15.31 22.86 8.22
N GLU A 100 -14.88 22.32 7.09
CA GLU A 100 -14.96 22.94 5.77
C GLU A 100 -15.63 21.98 4.79
N GLU A 101 -16.34 22.50 3.79
CA GLU A 101 -16.76 21.71 2.63
C GLU A 101 -15.57 21.52 1.69
N GLY A 102 -15.45 20.34 1.11
CA GLY A 102 -14.42 20.00 0.15
C GLY A 102 -13.61 18.77 0.52
N LEU A 103 -12.56 18.54 -0.24
CA LEU A 103 -11.74 17.36 -0.11
C LEU A 103 -10.75 17.46 1.05
N TYR A 104 -10.86 16.52 1.96
CA TYR A 104 -9.84 16.22 2.96
C TYR A 104 -8.96 15.06 2.48
N VAL A 105 -7.66 15.19 2.69
CA VAL A 105 -6.70 14.11 2.45
C VAL A 105 -6.05 13.72 3.77
N ILE A 106 -6.22 12.47 4.17
CA ILE A 106 -5.60 11.90 5.36
C ILE A 106 -4.36 11.13 4.93
N ALA A 107 -3.23 11.37 5.57
CA ALA A 107 -1.96 10.74 5.29
C ALA A 107 -1.34 10.13 6.55
N VAL A 108 -0.82 8.92 6.45
CA VAL A 108 -0.26 8.17 7.58
C VAL A 108 1.08 7.58 7.20
N THR A 109 2.03 7.68 8.12
CA THR A 109 3.32 6.97 8.07
C THR A 109 3.37 5.97 9.20
N ARG A 110 3.60 4.69 8.86
CA ARG A 110 3.87 3.66 9.85
C ARG A 110 5.32 3.71 10.30
N ARG A 111 5.57 3.38 11.55
CA ARG A 111 6.93 3.23 12.09
C ARG A 111 7.71 2.19 11.29
N ASP A 112 8.97 2.48 11.05
CA ASP A 112 9.89 1.60 10.35
C ASP A 112 9.98 0.23 11.02
N ALA A 113 10.06 -0.82 10.21
CA ALA A 113 10.18 -2.18 10.68
C ALA A 113 11.40 -2.87 10.06
N TYR A 114 12.11 -3.60 10.90
CA TYR A 114 13.22 -4.47 10.52
C TYR A 114 12.85 -5.91 10.84
N ASN A 115 13.05 -6.80 9.87
CA ASN A 115 12.78 -8.22 10.04
C ASN A 115 13.94 -9.01 9.42
N THR A 116 14.42 -9.99 10.16
CA THR A 116 15.50 -10.88 9.73
C THR A 116 15.09 -12.32 9.90
N SER A 117 15.30 -13.13 8.88
CA SER A 117 15.26 -14.59 8.99
C SER A 117 16.64 -15.16 8.86
N TYR A 118 17.00 -16.10 9.74
CA TYR A 118 18.30 -16.75 9.78
C TYR A 118 18.14 -18.23 10.14
N ARG A 119 19.15 -19.03 9.89
CA ARG A 119 19.15 -20.46 10.26
C ARG A 119 19.76 -20.63 11.64
N GLU A 120 19.05 -21.36 12.48
CA GLU A 120 19.54 -21.80 13.78
C GLU A 120 19.17 -23.27 13.97
N ASN A 121 20.16 -24.11 14.26
CA ASN A 121 19.99 -25.57 14.38
C ASN A 121 19.22 -26.21 13.19
N GLY A 122 19.52 -25.75 11.97
CA GLY A 122 18.92 -26.25 10.71
C GLY A 122 17.49 -25.74 10.44
N LYS A 123 16.90 -24.92 11.32
CA LYS A 123 15.57 -24.34 11.17
C LYS A 123 15.65 -22.85 10.83
N VAL A 124 14.70 -22.33 10.04
CA VAL A 124 14.57 -20.89 9.80
C VAL A 124 13.85 -20.27 10.98
N VAL A 125 14.48 -19.27 11.59
CA VAL A 125 13.97 -18.47 12.71
C VAL A 125 13.70 -17.06 12.18
N LEU A 126 12.57 -16.46 12.62
CA LEU A 126 12.20 -15.08 12.32
C LEU A 126 12.48 -14.22 13.54
N ALA A 127 13.22 -13.14 13.37
CA ALA A 127 13.50 -12.14 14.40
C ALA A 127 13.10 -10.73 13.94
N LYS A 128 12.60 -9.93 14.88
CA LYS A 128 12.49 -8.48 14.68
C LYS A 128 13.86 -7.87 14.88
N GLY A 129 14.26 -6.99 13.97
CA GLY A 129 15.58 -6.33 14.04
C GLY A 129 16.39 -6.51 12.77
N THR A 130 17.58 -5.93 12.80
CA THR A 130 18.56 -5.98 11.71
C THR A 130 19.27 -7.34 11.65
N LYS A 131 20.03 -7.59 10.59
CA LYS A 131 20.86 -8.81 10.46
C LYS A 131 22.11 -8.81 11.32
N GLU A 132 22.43 -7.68 11.97
CA GLU A 132 23.60 -7.57 12.83
C GLU A 132 23.58 -8.61 13.95
N GLY A 133 24.70 -9.29 14.15
CA GLY A 133 24.83 -10.34 15.16
C GLY A 133 24.23 -11.70 14.79
N HIS A 134 23.48 -11.82 13.69
CA HIS A 134 22.96 -13.10 13.19
C HIS A 134 23.92 -13.75 12.22
N LYS A 135 24.14 -15.07 12.36
CA LYS A 135 24.86 -15.90 11.40
C LYS A 135 23.86 -16.62 10.50
N ASP A 136 24.29 -17.01 9.31
CA ASP A 136 23.49 -17.76 8.33
C ASP A 136 22.14 -17.07 8.01
N VAL A 137 22.21 -15.77 7.69
CA VAL A 137 21.05 -14.96 7.38
C VAL A 137 20.45 -15.40 6.04
N VAL A 138 19.18 -15.79 6.05
CA VAL A 138 18.40 -16.17 4.87
C VAL A 138 17.85 -14.94 4.17
N SER A 139 17.26 -14.00 4.94
CA SER A 139 16.78 -12.71 4.43
C SER A 139 16.78 -11.66 5.54
N SER A 140 16.96 -10.42 5.18
CA SER A 140 16.80 -9.31 6.12
C SER A 140 16.25 -8.11 5.38
N THR A 141 15.18 -7.52 5.91
CA THR A 141 14.43 -6.45 5.26
C THR A 141 14.20 -5.26 6.18
N TYR A 142 14.34 -4.08 5.64
CA TYR A 142 13.77 -2.85 6.17
C TYR A 142 12.45 -2.57 5.46
N SER A 143 11.43 -2.14 6.18
CA SER A 143 10.12 -1.85 5.61
C SER A 143 9.57 -0.52 6.09
N GLN A 144 9.09 0.28 5.15
CA GLN A 144 8.40 1.54 5.41
C GLN A 144 7.05 1.54 4.70
N GLN A 145 5.98 1.95 5.39
CA GLN A 145 4.63 1.90 4.86
C GLN A 145 3.93 3.25 5.01
N PHE A 146 3.27 3.66 3.95
CA PHE A 146 2.53 4.90 3.82
C PHE A 146 1.11 4.64 3.35
N ALA A 147 0.16 5.34 3.89
CA ALA A 147 -1.23 5.25 3.44
C ALA A 147 -1.84 6.64 3.31
N LYS A 148 -2.74 6.80 2.33
CA LYS A 148 -3.60 7.97 2.18
C LYS A 148 -5.05 7.56 2.05
N SER A 149 -5.96 8.46 2.46
CA SER A 149 -7.39 8.32 2.24
C SER A 149 -7.97 9.66 1.83
N LEU A 150 -8.98 9.62 0.97
CA LEU A 150 -9.73 10.79 0.51
C LEU A 150 -11.10 10.81 1.19
N VAL A 151 -11.54 11.97 1.65
CA VAL A 151 -12.89 12.20 2.21
C VAL A 151 -13.43 13.51 1.66
N LEU A 152 -14.55 13.45 0.96
CA LEU A 152 -15.24 14.65 0.45
C LEU A 152 -16.34 15.06 1.43
N SER A 153 -16.15 16.18 2.12
CA SER A 153 -17.13 16.77 3.03
C SER A 153 -18.11 17.65 2.26
N GLY A 154 -19.37 17.26 2.25
CA GLY A 154 -20.41 17.96 1.49
C GLY A 154 -20.16 17.98 -0.02
N ASN A 155 -20.50 19.10 -0.66
CA ASN A 155 -20.39 19.29 -2.12
C ASN A 155 -19.23 20.20 -2.53
N GLY A 156 -18.21 20.35 -1.68
CA GLY A 156 -17.08 21.25 -1.95
C GLY A 156 -16.14 20.75 -3.04
N ASN A 157 -15.14 21.55 -3.36
CA ASN A 157 -14.17 21.26 -4.39
C ASN A 157 -13.10 20.22 -3.94
N ALA A 158 -12.30 19.78 -4.89
CA ALA A 158 -11.20 18.83 -4.67
C ALA A 158 -9.85 19.41 -5.13
N ASP A 159 -9.61 20.70 -4.92
CA ASP A 159 -8.43 21.42 -5.45
C ASP A 159 -7.11 20.87 -4.90
N ASN A 160 -7.11 20.31 -3.68
CA ASN A 160 -5.94 19.71 -3.04
C ASN A 160 -5.78 18.19 -3.32
N LEU A 161 -6.55 17.64 -4.27
CA LEU A 161 -6.53 16.22 -4.62
C LEU A 161 -5.12 15.68 -4.85
N SER A 162 -4.31 16.41 -5.61
CA SER A 162 -2.97 16.00 -6.02
C SER A 162 -1.86 16.46 -5.05
N HIS A 163 -2.23 16.81 -3.81
CA HIS A 163 -1.24 17.20 -2.81
C HIS A 163 -0.28 16.06 -2.49
N ALA A 164 1.03 16.36 -2.52
CA ALA A 164 2.09 15.44 -2.12
C ALA A 164 2.52 15.71 -0.68
N PHE A 165 2.45 14.67 0.17
CA PHE A 165 2.88 14.73 1.56
C PHE A 165 4.39 14.51 1.75
N GLY A 166 5.09 14.12 0.66
CA GLY A 166 6.52 13.79 0.72
C GLY A 166 6.79 12.40 1.29
N HIS A 167 5.84 11.49 1.25
CA HIS A 167 6.06 10.09 1.55
C HIS A 167 7.13 9.53 0.61
N LYS A 168 8.02 8.68 1.13
CA LYS A 168 9.13 8.13 0.34
C LYS A 168 8.63 7.35 -0.89
N LEU A 169 7.60 6.52 -0.72
CA LEU A 169 6.78 5.98 -1.82
C LEU A 169 5.38 6.58 -1.69
N GLU A 170 4.87 7.18 -2.75
CA GLU A 170 3.61 7.93 -2.68
C GLU A 170 2.74 7.71 -3.92
N ILE A 171 1.44 7.50 -3.69
CA ILE A 171 0.42 7.50 -4.73
C ILE A 171 -0.27 8.85 -4.72
N ILE A 172 -0.22 9.57 -5.83
CA ILE A 172 -0.86 10.87 -6.03
C ILE A 172 -2.08 10.67 -6.94
N PRO A 173 -3.31 10.90 -6.48
CA PRO A 173 -4.48 10.89 -7.34
C PRO A 173 -4.49 12.12 -8.25
N LEU A 174 -4.81 11.91 -9.54
CA LEU A 174 -4.96 12.97 -10.55
C LEU A 174 -6.41 13.09 -11.05
N THR A 175 -7.23 12.06 -10.84
CA THR A 175 -8.67 12.08 -11.11
C THR A 175 -9.43 12.16 -9.80
N ASN A 176 -10.42 13.03 -9.71
CA ASN A 176 -11.33 13.08 -8.56
C ASN A 176 -12.28 11.86 -8.60
N PRO A 177 -12.16 10.92 -7.65
CA PRO A 177 -12.98 9.70 -7.65
C PRO A 177 -14.48 10.00 -7.44
N TYR A 178 -14.81 11.09 -6.76
CA TYR A 178 -16.19 11.50 -6.50
C TYR A 178 -16.90 12.06 -7.74
N ALA A 179 -16.16 12.37 -8.80
CA ALA A 179 -16.71 12.77 -10.10
C ALA A 179 -16.90 11.57 -11.06
N ILE A 180 -16.47 10.37 -10.67
CA ILE A 180 -16.67 9.15 -11.47
C ILE A 180 -18.11 8.67 -11.24
N THR A 181 -18.91 8.66 -12.30
CA THR A 181 -20.30 8.20 -12.23
C THR A 181 -20.42 6.71 -12.56
N ASN A 182 -21.15 5.98 -11.73
CA ASN A 182 -21.30 4.54 -11.80
C ASN A 182 -21.90 4.02 -13.14
N ASN A 183 -22.77 4.78 -13.77
CA ASN A 183 -23.51 4.34 -14.98
C ASN A 183 -22.64 4.15 -16.22
N ARG A 184 -21.41 4.66 -16.24
CA ARG A 184 -20.49 4.61 -17.39
C ARG A 184 -19.14 4.05 -17.06
N GLY A 185 -18.85 3.77 -15.77
CA GLY A 185 -17.51 3.54 -15.27
C GLY A 185 -16.63 4.79 -15.45
N GLY A 186 -15.37 4.69 -15.10
CA GLY A 186 -14.44 5.81 -15.23
C GLY A 186 -13.00 5.34 -15.22
N GLU A 187 -12.12 6.29 -15.38
CA GLU A 187 -10.68 6.07 -15.28
C GLU A 187 -10.13 6.85 -14.09
N MET A 188 -9.54 6.15 -13.15
CA MET A 188 -8.79 6.74 -12.05
C MET A 188 -7.33 6.86 -12.47
N ILE A 189 -6.88 8.07 -12.74
CA ILE A 189 -5.49 8.37 -13.09
C ILE A 189 -4.71 8.66 -11.81
N LEU A 190 -3.60 7.98 -11.66
CA LEU A 190 -2.71 8.09 -10.51
C LEU A 190 -1.28 8.34 -10.96
N LYS A 191 -0.49 8.97 -10.11
CA LYS A 191 0.95 9.08 -10.29
C LYS A 191 1.65 8.42 -9.10
N VAL A 192 2.64 7.58 -9.37
CA VAL A 192 3.47 6.95 -8.34
C VAL A 192 4.81 7.66 -8.28
N LEU A 193 5.19 8.09 -7.09
CA LEU A 193 6.45 8.77 -6.81
C LEU A 193 7.29 7.98 -5.81
N PHE A 194 8.61 7.98 -6.01
CA PHE A 194 9.60 7.55 -5.01
C PHE A 194 10.63 8.66 -4.82
N ASN A 195 10.80 9.12 -3.58
CA ASN A 195 11.60 10.30 -3.24
C ASN A 195 11.22 11.52 -4.12
N GLY A 196 9.92 11.72 -4.37
CA GLY A 196 9.40 12.80 -5.20
C GLY A 196 9.60 12.63 -6.72
N LYS A 197 10.23 11.55 -7.18
CA LYS A 197 10.47 11.27 -8.60
C LYS A 197 9.51 10.20 -9.13
N PRO A 198 9.06 10.29 -10.39
CA PRO A 198 8.19 9.28 -11.01
C PRO A 198 8.82 7.87 -10.98
N VAL A 199 8.00 6.87 -10.66
CA VAL A 199 8.40 5.45 -10.70
C VAL A 199 7.82 4.81 -11.95
N GLN A 200 8.72 4.35 -12.83
CA GLN A 200 8.35 3.73 -14.12
C GLN A 200 8.09 2.24 -13.97
N HIS A 201 7.20 1.70 -14.82
CA HIS A 201 6.91 0.27 -14.99
C HIS A 201 6.58 -0.45 -13.68
N LYS A 202 6.02 0.28 -12.71
CA LYS A 202 5.66 -0.27 -11.40
C LYS A 202 4.22 -0.77 -11.40
N LYS A 203 4.03 -1.99 -10.93
CA LYS A 203 2.68 -2.56 -10.75
C LYS A 203 1.91 -1.80 -9.68
N VAL A 204 0.69 -1.46 -10.02
CA VAL A 204 -0.31 -0.83 -9.17
C VAL A 204 -1.52 -1.77 -9.14
N TYR A 205 -1.92 -2.16 -7.96
CA TYR A 205 -3.02 -3.10 -7.70
C TYR A 205 -4.19 -2.31 -7.14
N ALA A 206 -5.39 -2.58 -7.62
CA ALA A 206 -6.60 -1.99 -7.08
C ALA A 206 -7.65 -3.07 -6.81
N MET A 207 -8.41 -2.90 -5.75
CA MET A 207 -9.57 -3.70 -5.44
C MET A 207 -10.65 -2.85 -4.80
N TYR A 208 -11.91 -3.21 -5.01
CA TYR A 208 -13.03 -2.64 -4.29
C TYR A 208 -13.48 -3.57 -3.17
N GLU A 209 -14.15 -3.01 -2.19
CA GLU A 209 -14.69 -3.75 -1.05
C GLU A 209 -15.65 -4.85 -1.51
N GLY A 210 -15.44 -6.06 -1.00
CA GLY A 210 -16.25 -7.24 -1.37
C GLY A 210 -15.83 -7.95 -2.66
N TYR A 211 -14.75 -7.49 -3.33
CA TYR A 211 -14.25 -8.17 -4.53
C TYR A 211 -13.70 -9.56 -4.24
N SER A 212 -12.89 -9.69 -3.21
CA SER A 212 -12.23 -10.94 -2.84
C SER A 212 -12.05 -11.03 -1.33
N ASN A 213 -12.00 -12.26 -0.81
CA ASN A 213 -11.65 -12.57 0.57
C ASN A 213 -10.14 -12.88 0.75
N ASP A 214 -9.36 -12.64 -0.27
CA ASP A 214 -7.90 -12.76 -0.27
C ASP A 214 -7.24 -11.48 -0.82
N ASP A 215 -5.95 -11.52 -1.13
CA ASP A 215 -5.18 -10.38 -1.66
C ASP A 215 -5.33 -10.18 -3.19
N ALA A 216 -6.34 -10.79 -3.81
CA ALA A 216 -6.56 -10.69 -5.25
C ALA A 216 -6.99 -9.26 -5.65
N ALA A 217 -6.32 -8.70 -6.64
CA ALA A 217 -6.67 -7.39 -7.18
C ALA A 217 -7.76 -7.50 -8.27
N SER A 218 -8.77 -6.62 -8.24
CA SER A 218 -9.77 -6.50 -9.30
C SER A 218 -9.20 -5.87 -10.58
N CYS A 219 -8.14 -5.07 -10.41
CA CYS A 219 -7.43 -4.40 -11.50
C CYS A 219 -5.94 -4.32 -11.18
N THR A 220 -5.10 -4.66 -12.17
CA THR A 220 -3.65 -4.49 -12.08
C THR A 220 -3.16 -3.79 -13.33
N VAL A 221 -2.43 -2.70 -13.14
CA VAL A 221 -1.82 -1.92 -14.21
C VAL A 221 -0.35 -1.64 -13.89
N SER A 222 0.40 -1.14 -14.86
CA SER A 222 1.77 -0.65 -14.65
C SER A 222 1.84 0.84 -14.91
N THR A 223 2.69 1.54 -14.17
CA THR A 223 2.98 2.94 -14.46
C THR A 223 3.76 3.08 -15.77
N ASP A 224 3.51 4.16 -16.49
CA ASP A 224 4.28 4.57 -17.67
C ASP A 224 5.62 5.24 -17.29
N GLU A 225 6.33 5.78 -18.28
CA GLU A 225 7.61 6.49 -18.11
C GLU A 225 7.49 7.77 -17.25
N LYS A 226 6.30 8.35 -17.11
CA LYS A 226 6.00 9.50 -16.28
C LYS A 226 5.48 9.12 -14.89
N GLY A 227 5.48 7.80 -14.58
CA GLY A 227 4.94 7.26 -13.34
C GLY A 227 3.41 7.26 -13.27
N ILE A 228 2.72 7.39 -14.40
CA ILE A 228 1.26 7.46 -14.48
C ILE A 228 0.68 6.05 -14.61
N ALA A 229 -0.31 5.74 -13.78
CA ALA A 229 -1.13 4.54 -13.86
C ALA A 229 -2.58 4.92 -14.12
N LYS A 230 -3.26 4.18 -14.99
CA LYS A 230 -4.67 4.38 -15.36
C LYS A 230 -5.47 3.16 -14.97
N LEU A 231 -6.27 3.29 -13.93
CA LEU A 231 -7.12 2.22 -13.39
C LEU A 231 -8.53 2.36 -13.94
N ARG A 232 -9.06 1.28 -14.47
CA ARG A 232 -10.47 1.24 -14.84
C ARG A 232 -11.33 1.03 -13.59
N ILE A 233 -12.19 1.98 -13.29
CA ILE A 233 -13.19 1.91 -12.23
C ILE A 233 -14.50 1.42 -12.86
N ASN A 234 -14.95 0.27 -12.42
CA ASN A 234 -16.15 -0.42 -12.93
C ASN A 234 -17.11 -0.84 -11.82
N HIS A 235 -16.88 -0.35 -10.62
CA HIS A 235 -17.69 -0.66 -9.44
C HIS A 235 -17.79 0.57 -8.55
N TRP A 236 -18.95 0.80 -7.96
CA TRP A 236 -19.18 1.80 -6.91
C TRP A 236 -18.65 1.32 -5.56
N GLY A 237 -18.59 2.21 -4.57
CA GLY A 237 -18.19 1.91 -3.22
C GLY A 237 -16.71 2.15 -2.96
N VAL A 238 -16.18 1.54 -1.91
CA VAL A 238 -14.84 1.80 -1.40
C VAL A 238 -13.79 1.03 -2.18
N TRP A 239 -12.72 1.73 -2.55
CA TRP A 239 -11.57 1.18 -3.26
C TRP A 239 -10.30 1.37 -2.45
N VAL A 240 -9.40 0.40 -2.55
CA VAL A 240 -8.01 0.53 -2.14
C VAL A 240 -7.10 0.32 -3.35
N VAL A 241 -6.13 1.20 -3.51
CA VAL A 241 -5.03 1.08 -4.48
C VAL A 241 -3.74 0.87 -3.71
N LYS A 242 -2.93 -0.10 -4.14
CA LYS A 242 -1.68 -0.47 -3.48
C LYS A 242 -0.53 -0.50 -4.48
N THR A 243 0.65 -0.13 -4.05
CA THR A 243 1.89 -0.37 -4.79
C THR A 243 3.03 -0.66 -3.84
N LYS A 244 4.04 -1.38 -4.32
CA LYS A 244 5.21 -1.79 -3.54
C LYS A 244 6.47 -1.55 -4.37
N LEU A 245 7.51 -1.03 -3.75
CA LEU A 245 8.84 -0.89 -4.32
C LEU A 245 9.84 -1.65 -3.45
N GLU A 246 10.55 -2.59 -4.06
CA GLU A 246 11.61 -3.37 -3.42
C GLU A 246 12.93 -3.00 -4.06
N LEU A 247 13.92 -2.67 -3.23
CA LEU A 247 15.25 -2.26 -3.64
C LEU A 247 16.30 -3.06 -2.88
N PRO A 248 17.45 -3.37 -3.47
CA PRO A 248 18.61 -3.79 -2.70
C PRO A 248 18.90 -2.75 -1.61
N ALA A 249 19.46 -3.20 -0.50
CA ALA A 249 19.85 -2.29 0.57
C ALA A 249 20.85 -1.23 0.05
N SER A 250 20.57 0.03 0.36
CA SER A 250 21.45 1.16 0.08
C SER A 250 22.76 1.04 0.86
N ASP A 251 23.79 1.82 0.48
CA ASP A 251 25.07 1.83 1.21
C ASP A 251 24.91 2.14 2.70
N ALA A 252 23.94 2.98 3.05
CA ALA A 252 23.62 3.30 4.45
C ALA A 252 22.94 2.15 5.21
N MET A 253 22.35 1.19 4.50
CA MET A 253 21.53 0.11 5.07
C MET A 253 22.14 -1.28 4.87
N LYS A 254 23.12 -1.47 4.01
CA LYS A 254 23.65 -2.79 3.63
C LYS A 254 24.22 -3.61 4.79
N GLU A 255 24.71 -2.97 5.85
CA GLU A 255 25.18 -3.67 7.05
C GLU A 255 23.99 -4.14 7.92
N LYS A 256 22.86 -3.46 7.84
CA LYS A 256 21.67 -3.72 8.66
C LYS A 256 20.72 -4.70 8.02
N VAL A 257 20.51 -4.60 6.69
CA VAL A 257 19.54 -5.41 5.95
C VAL A 257 20.08 -5.80 4.57
N ASN A 258 19.38 -6.71 3.88
CA ASN A 258 19.68 -7.06 2.51
C ASN A 258 18.80 -6.31 1.50
N GLN A 259 17.62 -5.86 1.95
CA GLN A 259 16.60 -5.29 1.08
C GLN A 259 15.82 -4.19 1.81
N GLU A 260 15.45 -3.16 1.07
CA GLU A 260 14.54 -2.09 1.49
C GLU A 260 13.20 -2.22 0.77
N ASN A 261 12.11 -2.25 1.51
CA ASN A 261 10.74 -2.40 1.01
C ASN A 261 9.93 -1.16 1.36
N TYR A 262 9.30 -0.58 0.36
CA TYR A 262 8.42 0.57 0.50
C TYR A 262 7.03 0.21 0.00
N PHE A 263 6.00 0.56 0.78
CA PHE A 263 4.60 0.29 0.46
C PHE A 263 3.82 1.59 0.50
N ALA A 264 2.93 1.77 -0.46
CA ALA A 264 2.00 2.88 -0.47
C ALA A 264 0.60 2.39 -0.81
N SER A 265 -0.40 2.97 -0.12
CA SER A 265 -1.81 2.76 -0.43
C SER A 265 -2.57 4.07 -0.52
N LEU A 266 -3.70 4.03 -1.24
CA LEU A 266 -4.68 5.09 -1.34
C LEU A 266 -6.07 4.48 -1.27
N THR A 267 -6.91 4.97 -0.34
CA THR A 267 -8.32 4.59 -0.26
C THR A 267 -9.24 5.75 -0.61
N PHE A 268 -10.33 5.46 -1.27
CA PHE A 268 -11.36 6.43 -1.67
C PHE A 268 -12.69 5.70 -1.91
N SER A 269 -13.76 6.45 -1.99
CA SER A 269 -15.05 5.93 -2.45
C SER A 269 -15.41 6.50 -3.83
N VAL A 270 -16.10 5.67 -4.60
CA VAL A 270 -16.76 6.05 -5.87
C VAL A 270 -18.25 6.01 -5.63
N PRO A 271 -19.02 7.09 -5.89
CA PRO A 271 -20.45 7.19 -5.63
C PRO A 271 -21.29 6.29 -6.54
#